data_eccc49ca1433e56ac0c3f44aebcd6ba5
#
_entry.id   eccc49ca1433e56ac0c3f44aebcd6ba5
#
_cell.length_a   1.000
_cell.length_b   1.000
_cell.length_c   1.000
_cell.angle_alpha   90.00
_cell.angle_beta   90.00
_cell.angle_gamma   90.00
#
_symmetry.space_group_name_H-M   'P 1'
#
loop_
_entity.id
_entity.type
_entity.pdbx_description
1 polymer ?
#
loop_
_entity_poly.entity_id
_entity_poly.type
_entity_poly.pdbx_seq_one_letter_code
_entity_poly.pdbx_strand_id
1 'polypeptide(L)'
;YIYVYGYKTPCSSKMLSKYVSPYDATVVSSLKKAGTIFTGKTNLDEFAMGSSTENSAYGPTKNPWNPDFVPGGSSGGSAAVVSAGSAVASLGSDTGGSIRQPASFCGVVGFKPTYGTVSRYGLIAFASSLDQIGPITNTVDDTRIIFNEIQGYDSKDATSITPEFTKLDNKKIKIGILKELMQEGVSNESQNEVNKVVNLLKEKGHDVTEMSLPLTEMALSVYYLIAPAECSANLSRFDGVRYGIREEASTSYEMMNKTRSVGFGE
;
A
#
# COMPACT_ATOMS: atom_id res chain seq x y z
N TYR A 1 2.68 10.14 -1.80
CA TYR A 1 1.38 9.65 -1.38
C TYR A 1 1.16 9.84 0.12
N ILE A 2 2.12 9.46 0.99
CA ILE A 2 2.13 9.79 2.42
C ILE A 2 2.80 11.16 2.62
N TYR A 3 2.21 12.05 3.40
CA TYR A 3 2.71 13.39 3.62
C TYR A 3 3.97 13.42 4.48
N VAL A 4 5.00 14.10 3.96
CA VAL A 4 6.19 14.50 4.70
C VAL A 4 6.29 16.02 4.59
N TYR A 5 6.23 16.73 5.69
CA TYR A 5 6.25 18.21 5.72
C TYR A 5 7.38 18.78 4.88
N GLY A 6 7.04 19.72 4.01
CA GLY A 6 7.99 20.42 3.14
C GLY A 6 8.43 19.63 1.90
N TYR A 7 8.02 18.35 1.75
CA TYR A 7 8.35 17.54 0.57
C TYR A 7 7.21 17.57 -0.46
N LYS A 8 7.57 17.52 -1.74
CA LYS A 8 6.58 17.31 -2.82
C LYS A 8 5.87 15.98 -2.64
N THR A 9 4.57 15.97 -2.84
CA THR A 9 3.73 14.75 -2.76
C THR A 9 2.87 14.64 -4.02
N PRO A 10 3.50 14.28 -5.16
CA PRO A 10 2.85 14.28 -6.46
C PRO A 10 1.89 13.10 -6.68
N CYS A 11 1.93 12.06 -5.88
CA CYS A 11 1.14 10.83 -6.07
C CYS A 11 1.31 10.19 -7.45
N SER A 12 2.50 10.31 -8.03
CA SER A 12 2.82 9.86 -9.39
C SER A 12 1.91 10.45 -10.47
N SER A 13 1.31 11.62 -10.21
CA SER A 13 0.37 12.34 -11.05
C SER A 13 0.90 13.73 -11.44
N LYS A 14 0.60 14.16 -12.65
CA LYS A 14 0.81 15.56 -13.06
C LYS A 14 -0.06 16.51 -12.23
N MET A 15 -1.25 16.07 -11.83
CA MET A 15 -2.22 16.82 -11.04
C MET A 15 -1.59 17.45 -9.80
N LEU A 16 -0.76 16.70 -9.06
CA LEU A 16 -0.11 17.14 -7.83
C LEU A 16 1.40 17.39 -7.98
N SER A 17 1.92 17.51 -9.19
CA SER A 17 3.37 17.61 -9.47
C SER A 17 4.09 18.72 -8.69
N LYS A 18 3.40 19.81 -8.37
CA LYS A 18 3.93 20.96 -7.61
C LYS A 18 3.46 20.98 -6.15
N TYR A 19 2.61 20.03 -5.73
CA TYR A 19 2.05 20.06 -4.40
C TYR A 19 3.07 19.68 -3.33
N VAL A 20 3.21 20.54 -2.33
CA VAL A 20 4.10 20.34 -1.17
C VAL A 20 3.24 20.05 0.05
N SER A 21 3.60 19.01 0.79
CA SER A 21 2.87 18.60 1.99
C SER A 21 2.95 19.67 3.09
N PRO A 22 1.82 20.18 3.60
CA PRO A 22 1.79 21.25 4.61
C PRO A 22 1.99 20.75 6.05
N TYR A 23 2.00 19.42 6.25
CA TYR A 23 2.23 18.77 7.55
C TYR A 23 2.76 17.34 7.34
N ASP A 24 3.25 16.73 8.43
CA ASP A 24 3.62 15.31 8.44
C ASP A 24 2.38 14.44 8.65
N ALA A 25 2.31 13.32 7.94
CA ALA A 25 1.41 12.24 8.31
C ALA A 25 1.75 11.71 9.70
N THR A 26 0.76 11.15 10.42
CA THR A 26 0.98 10.61 11.77
C THR A 26 2.10 9.58 11.79
N VAL A 27 2.13 8.65 10.83
CA VAL A 27 3.22 7.65 10.70
C VAL A 27 4.60 8.29 10.51
N VAL A 28 4.68 9.40 9.77
CA VAL A 28 5.92 10.14 9.56
C VAL A 28 6.36 10.84 10.83
N SER A 29 5.42 11.48 11.54
CA SER A 29 5.71 12.11 12.83
C SER A 29 6.19 11.11 13.88
N SER A 30 5.61 9.91 13.93
CA SER A 30 6.03 8.83 14.83
C SER A 30 7.45 8.36 14.51
N LEU A 31 7.73 8.08 13.25
CA LEU A 31 9.07 7.64 12.83
C LEU A 31 10.13 8.73 13.03
N LYS A 32 9.82 10.01 12.79
CA LYS A 32 10.74 11.12 13.12
C LYS A 32 11.06 11.17 14.61
N LYS A 33 10.07 10.98 15.48
CA LYS A 33 10.26 10.92 16.94
C LYS A 33 11.14 9.74 17.35
N ALA A 34 11.04 8.61 16.64
CA ALA A 34 11.90 7.44 16.82
C ALA A 34 13.33 7.62 16.24
N GLY A 35 13.64 8.78 15.67
CA GLY A 35 14.98 9.08 15.11
C GLY A 35 15.20 8.61 13.68
N THR A 36 14.15 8.23 12.94
CA THR A 36 14.29 7.77 11.56
C THR A 36 14.66 8.92 10.62
N ILE A 37 15.58 8.67 9.71
CA ILE A 37 15.98 9.58 8.64
C ILE A 37 15.22 9.22 7.36
N PHE A 38 14.47 10.18 6.81
CA PHE A 38 13.79 10.03 5.53
C PHE A 38 14.72 10.44 4.39
N THR A 39 15.09 9.47 3.56
CA THR A 39 16.02 9.69 2.43
C THR A 39 15.30 10.16 1.16
N GLY A 40 13.99 9.94 1.06
CA GLY A 40 13.22 10.36 -0.10
C GLY A 40 11.81 9.79 -0.16
N LYS A 41 11.21 9.94 -1.33
CA LYS A 41 9.88 9.39 -1.67
C LYS A 41 10.01 8.52 -2.90
N THR A 42 9.24 7.45 -2.94
CA THR A 42 9.28 6.44 -4.00
C THR A 42 8.17 6.66 -5.03
N ASN A 43 8.37 6.11 -6.22
CA ASN A 43 7.35 6.04 -7.26
C ASN A 43 6.24 5.05 -6.86
N LEU A 44 5.06 5.21 -7.46
CA LEU A 44 3.90 4.34 -7.26
C LEU A 44 3.01 4.42 -8.51
N ASP A 45 1.99 3.60 -8.63
CA ASP A 45 0.93 3.83 -9.60
C ASP A 45 0.16 5.10 -9.23
N GLU A 46 -0.29 5.87 -10.23
CA GLU A 46 -0.96 7.15 -10.04
C GLU A 46 -2.11 7.05 -9.03
N PHE A 47 -2.06 7.86 -7.95
CA PHE A 47 -3.02 7.84 -6.83
C PHE A 47 -3.26 6.45 -6.22
N ALA A 48 -2.28 5.55 -6.30
CA ALA A 48 -2.36 4.16 -5.87
C ALA A 48 -3.34 3.29 -6.69
N MET A 49 -3.70 3.74 -7.90
CA MET A 49 -4.57 3.03 -8.83
C MET A 49 -3.75 2.18 -9.78
N GLY A 50 -3.41 0.98 -9.38
CA GLY A 50 -2.66 0.05 -10.22
C GLY A 50 -2.03 -1.09 -9.43
N SER A 51 -1.36 -1.98 -10.14
CA SER A 51 -0.73 -3.18 -9.58
C SER A 51 0.64 -3.50 -10.19
N SER A 52 1.24 -2.56 -10.94
CA SER A 52 2.51 -2.79 -11.64
C SER A 52 3.53 -1.66 -11.47
N THR A 53 3.11 -0.48 -11.04
CA THR A 53 3.90 0.76 -10.97
C THR A 53 4.40 1.19 -12.36
N GLU A 54 3.59 0.92 -13.38
CA GLU A 54 3.76 1.42 -14.76
C GLU A 54 2.97 2.70 -14.99
N ASN A 55 1.82 2.87 -14.31
CA ASN A 55 0.94 4.03 -14.40
C ASN A 55 1.47 5.18 -13.54
N SER A 56 2.49 5.87 -14.03
CA SER A 56 3.10 6.99 -13.32
C SER A 56 3.47 8.11 -14.29
N ALA A 57 3.20 9.35 -13.91
CA ALA A 57 3.67 10.54 -14.63
C ALA A 57 5.20 10.66 -14.70
N TYR A 58 5.92 9.86 -13.91
CA TYR A 58 7.40 9.82 -13.84
C TYR A 58 7.99 8.60 -14.54
N GLY A 59 7.17 7.82 -15.24
CA GLY A 59 7.56 6.59 -15.92
C GLY A 59 7.52 5.35 -15.01
N PRO A 60 7.72 4.15 -15.60
CA PRO A 60 7.61 2.89 -14.90
C PRO A 60 8.76 2.66 -13.92
N THR A 61 8.46 1.98 -12.82
CA THR A 61 9.47 1.41 -11.93
C THR A 61 9.85 0.01 -12.38
N LYS A 62 11.14 -0.32 -12.27
CA LYS A 62 11.68 -1.62 -12.65
C LYS A 62 11.87 -2.52 -11.43
N ASN A 63 11.71 -3.84 -11.63
CA ASN A 63 12.02 -4.82 -10.60
C ASN A 63 13.54 -4.95 -10.43
N PRO A 64 14.10 -4.79 -9.22
CA PRO A 64 15.55 -4.87 -9.01
C PRO A 64 16.18 -6.23 -9.34
N TRP A 65 15.41 -7.31 -9.27
CA TRP A 65 15.89 -8.66 -9.64
C TRP A 65 16.04 -8.84 -11.14
N ASN A 66 15.13 -8.27 -11.90
CA ASN A 66 15.18 -8.28 -13.37
C ASN A 66 14.43 -7.06 -13.90
N PRO A 67 15.14 -6.10 -14.53
CA PRO A 67 14.55 -4.86 -15.04
C PRO A 67 13.54 -5.03 -16.20
N ASP A 68 13.43 -6.22 -16.78
CA ASP A 68 12.42 -6.53 -17.79
C ASP A 68 11.04 -6.82 -17.17
N PHE A 69 10.96 -6.99 -15.86
CA PHE A 69 9.74 -7.24 -15.11
C PHE A 69 9.33 -6.03 -14.28
N VAL A 70 8.04 -5.98 -13.96
CA VAL A 70 7.47 -4.99 -13.06
C VAL A 70 7.78 -5.33 -11.59
N PRO A 71 7.89 -4.34 -10.69
CA PRO A 71 8.08 -4.57 -9.26
C PRO A 71 6.77 -4.93 -8.55
N GLY A 72 5.63 -4.94 -9.28
CA GLY A 72 4.29 -4.92 -8.72
C GLY A 72 3.87 -3.50 -8.32
N GLY A 73 2.69 -3.40 -7.70
CA GLY A 73 2.09 -2.11 -7.32
C GLY A 73 0.85 -2.25 -6.42
N SER A 74 0.35 -1.10 -6.03
CA SER A 74 0.76 0.28 -6.37
C SER A 74 2.03 0.78 -5.66
N SER A 75 2.49 0.19 -4.56
CA SER A 75 3.70 0.60 -3.81
C SER A 75 4.99 -0.03 -4.38
N GLY A 76 5.11 -0.15 -5.71
CA GLY A 76 6.24 -0.84 -6.35
C GLY A 76 7.57 -0.16 -6.12
N GLY A 77 7.65 1.17 -6.15
CA GLY A 77 8.88 1.89 -5.82
C GLY A 77 9.32 1.69 -4.38
N SER A 78 8.37 1.53 -3.45
CA SER A 78 8.67 1.24 -2.04
C SER A 78 9.22 -0.17 -1.85
N ALA A 79 8.73 -1.15 -2.59
CA ALA A 79 9.29 -2.50 -2.58
C ALA A 79 10.66 -2.56 -3.28
N ALA A 80 10.77 -1.91 -4.44
CA ALA A 80 12.00 -1.88 -5.22
C ALA A 80 13.17 -1.23 -4.47
N VAL A 81 12.95 -0.12 -3.76
CA VAL A 81 14.03 0.57 -3.03
C VAL A 81 14.61 -0.27 -1.89
N VAL A 82 13.78 -1.07 -1.22
CA VAL A 82 14.20 -1.99 -0.15
C VAL A 82 14.91 -3.21 -0.75
N SER A 83 14.33 -3.81 -1.79
CA SER A 83 14.92 -4.94 -2.51
C SER A 83 16.29 -4.62 -3.10
N ALA A 84 16.46 -3.40 -3.62
CA ALA A 84 17.75 -2.92 -4.14
C ALA A 84 18.78 -2.55 -3.04
N GLY A 85 18.43 -2.64 -1.77
CA GLY A 85 19.30 -2.24 -0.66
C GLY A 85 19.54 -0.73 -0.55
N SER A 86 18.77 0.10 -1.26
CA SER A 86 18.92 1.56 -1.25
C SER A 86 18.25 2.21 -0.04
N ALA A 87 17.38 1.50 0.64
CA ALA A 87 16.82 1.85 1.93
C ALA A 87 16.62 0.60 2.78
N VAL A 88 16.77 0.72 4.11
CA VAL A 88 16.55 -0.40 5.05
C VAL A 88 15.07 -0.71 5.23
N ALA A 89 14.21 0.29 5.08
CA ALA A 89 12.76 0.18 5.20
C ALA A 89 12.06 1.22 4.33
N SER A 90 10.81 0.97 3.99
CA SER A 90 9.92 1.93 3.36
C SER A 90 8.50 1.77 3.89
N LEU A 91 7.67 2.78 3.64
CA LEU A 91 6.23 2.70 3.86
C LEU A 91 5.51 2.57 2.51
N GLY A 92 4.44 1.80 2.52
CA GLY A 92 3.48 1.70 1.43
C GLY A 92 2.06 1.90 1.92
N SER A 93 1.10 1.79 1.00
CA SER A 93 -0.32 1.67 1.33
C SER A 93 -0.91 0.46 0.61
N ASP A 94 -1.90 -0.17 1.24
CA ASP A 94 -2.53 -1.39 0.74
C ASP A 94 -4.05 -1.24 0.83
N THR A 95 -4.70 -1.29 -0.31
CA THR A 95 -6.16 -1.24 -0.46
C THR A 95 -6.68 -2.60 -0.90
N GLY A 96 -6.02 -3.22 -1.88
CA GLY A 96 -6.34 -4.53 -2.42
C GLY A 96 -5.12 -5.44 -2.61
N GLY A 97 -3.97 -5.11 -1.99
CA GLY A 97 -2.72 -5.86 -2.14
C GLY A 97 -1.49 -5.00 -2.37
N SER A 98 -1.63 -3.67 -2.40
CA SER A 98 -0.60 -2.74 -2.90
C SER A 98 0.67 -2.58 -2.03
N ILE A 99 0.77 -3.25 -0.90
CA ILE A 99 2.01 -3.51 -0.13
C ILE A 99 2.46 -4.95 -0.37
N ARG A 100 1.55 -5.91 -0.18
CA ARG A 100 1.85 -7.34 -0.16
C ARG A 100 2.28 -7.88 -1.51
N GLN A 101 1.60 -7.49 -2.57
CA GLN A 101 1.90 -7.95 -3.92
C GLN A 101 3.26 -7.44 -4.42
N PRO A 102 3.59 -6.12 -4.37
CA PRO A 102 4.92 -5.68 -4.79
C PRO A 102 6.03 -6.20 -3.88
N ALA A 103 5.79 -6.39 -2.58
CA ALA A 103 6.76 -7.03 -1.70
C ALA A 103 7.06 -8.47 -2.14
N SER A 104 6.04 -9.24 -2.52
CA SER A 104 6.19 -10.59 -3.06
C SER A 104 7.01 -10.59 -4.36
N PHE A 105 6.72 -9.66 -5.30
CA PHE A 105 7.42 -9.57 -6.58
C PHE A 105 8.87 -9.13 -6.44
N CYS A 106 9.19 -8.33 -5.41
CA CYS A 106 10.53 -7.84 -5.14
C CYS A 106 11.30 -8.69 -4.11
N GLY A 107 10.72 -9.77 -3.57
CA GLY A 107 11.39 -10.67 -2.62
C GLY A 107 11.68 -10.03 -1.27
N VAL A 108 10.80 -9.15 -0.78
CA VAL A 108 10.89 -8.47 0.51
C VAL A 108 9.66 -8.73 1.37
N VAL A 109 9.68 -8.34 2.64
CA VAL A 109 8.55 -8.48 3.57
C VAL A 109 7.65 -7.27 3.46
N GLY A 110 6.39 -7.48 3.05
CA GLY A 110 5.35 -6.46 3.05
C GLY A 110 4.25 -6.80 4.06
N PHE A 111 3.98 -5.89 4.98
CA PHE A 111 3.00 -6.11 6.04
C PHE A 111 1.84 -5.11 5.94
N LYS A 112 0.65 -5.64 5.71
CA LYS A 112 -0.60 -4.88 5.81
C LYS A 112 -1.21 -5.13 7.19
N PRO A 113 -1.16 -4.15 8.09
CA PRO A 113 -1.80 -4.27 9.40
C PRO A 113 -3.33 -4.42 9.31
N THR A 114 -3.95 -4.77 10.42
CA THR A 114 -5.40 -4.70 10.58
C THR A 114 -5.87 -3.26 10.36
N TYR A 115 -6.96 -3.10 9.61
CA TYR A 115 -7.53 -1.79 9.29
C TYR A 115 -7.78 -0.96 10.56
N GLY A 116 -7.34 0.30 10.52
CA GLY A 116 -7.47 1.24 11.62
C GLY A 116 -6.38 1.16 12.70
N THR A 117 -5.50 0.15 12.69
CA THR A 117 -4.41 0.05 13.68
C THR A 117 -3.26 1.01 13.42
N VAL A 118 -3.13 1.51 12.21
CA VAL A 118 -2.19 2.57 11.81
C VAL A 118 -2.98 3.72 11.22
N SER A 119 -2.77 4.93 11.74
CA SER A 119 -3.47 6.12 11.29
C SER A 119 -3.21 6.43 9.82
N ARG A 120 -4.27 6.82 9.11
CA ARG A 120 -4.22 7.30 7.72
C ARG A 120 -4.17 8.83 7.62
N TYR A 121 -4.09 9.55 8.74
CA TYR A 121 -3.94 10.99 8.71
C TYR A 121 -2.66 11.39 7.97
N GLY A 122 -2.83 12.16 6.88
CA GLY A 122 -1.74 12.52 5.97
C GLY A 122 -1.45 11.51 4.86
N LEU A 123 -2.30 10.50 4.69
CA LEU A 123 -2.36 9.65 3.51
C LEU A 123 -3.36 10.25 2.51
N ILE A 124 -3.01 10.38 1.24
CA ILE A 124 -3.98 10.72 0.20
C ILE A 124 -4.87 9.50 -0.03
N ALA A 125 -6.19 9.67 0.08
CA ALA A 125 -7.13 8.56 0.01
C ALA A 125 -7.31 8.06 -1.42
N PHE A 126 -7.24 6.74 -1.58
CA PHE A 126 -7.74 6.01 -2.76
C PHE A 126 -9.15 5.47 -2.47
N ALA A 127 -9.27 4.49 -1.57
CA ALA A 127 -10.53 3.95 -1.10
C ALA A 127 -10.55 3.96 0.43
N SER A 128 -11.22 4.95 1.03
CA SER A 128 -11.11 5.26 2.45
C SER A 128 -11.54 4.12 3.37
N SER A 129 -12.45 3.24 2.93
CA SER A 129 -12.89 2.07 3.69
C SER A 129 -11.92 0.88 3.65
N LEU A 130 -10.89 0.95 2.81
CA LEU A 130 -9.96 -0.16 2.54
C LEU A 130 -8.49 0.21 2.77
N ASP A 131 -8.11 1.48 2.53
CA ASP A 131 -6.72 1.93 2.58
C ASP A 131 -6.08 1.68 3.95
N GLN A 132 -4.86 1.13 3.95
CA GLN A 132 -4.06 0.92 5.15
C GLN A 132 -2.59 1.17 4.86
N ILE A 133 -1.92 1.93 5.72
CA ILE A 133 -0.46 2.11 5.68
C ILE A 133 0.21 0.92 6.35
N GLY A 134 1.36 0.50 5.80
CA GLY A 134 2.19 -0.52 6.41
C GLY A 134 3.64 -0.48 5.93
N PRO A 135 4.55 -1.17 6.65
CA PRO A 135 5.96 -1.22 6.31
C PRO A 135 6.28 -2.25 5.24
N ILE A 136 7.37 -1.98 4.52
CA ILE A 136 8.07 -2.90 3.63
C ILE A 136 9.54 -2.92 4.06
N THR A 137 10.09 -4.11 4.33
CA THR A 137 11.42 -4.31 4.90
C THR A 137 12.05 -5.61 4.39
N ASN A 138 13.34 -5.86 4.69
CA ASN A 138 13.98 -7.11 4.32
C ASN A 138 13.66 -8.28 5.27
N THR A 139 13.32 -8.00 6.52
CA THR A 139 13.07 -9.05 7.53
C THR A 139 11.77 -8.81 8.30
N VAL A 140 11.22 -9.88 8.87
CA VAL A 140 10.02 -9.79 9.74
C VAL A 140 10.33 -9.01 11.01
N ASP A 141 11.56 -9.08 11.53
CA ASP A 141 11.95 -8.34 12.72
C ASP A 141 12.01 -6.84 12.47
N ASP A 142 12.56 -6.41 11.33
CA ASP A 142 12.52 -4.99 10.92
C ASP A 142 11.08 -4.51 10.72
N THR A 143 10.25 -5.35 10.10
CA THR A 143 8.80 -5.05 9.95
C THR A 143 8.15 -4.81 11.31
N ARG A 144 8.45 -5.63 12.31
CA ARG A 144 7.91 -5.52 13.67
C ARG A 144 8.37 -4.22 14.33
N ILE A 145 9.64 -3.86 14.17
CA ILE A 145 10.20 -2.60 14.71
C ILE A 145 9.44 -1.42 14.13
N ILE A 146 9.34 -1.31 12.81
CA ILE A 146 8.65 -0.20 12.15
C ILE A 146 7.16 -0.18 12.52
N PHE A 147 6.49 -1.33 12.51
CA PHE A 147 5.07 -1.41 12.85
C PHE A 147 4.80 -0.95 14.28
N ASN A 148 5.64 -1.33 15.25
CA ASN A 148 5.48 -0.90 16.64
C ASN A 148 5.56 0.62 16.81
N GLU A 149 6.35 1.31 15.98
CA GLU A 149 6.47 2.77 16.02
C GLU A 149 5.30 3.51 15.38
N ILE A 150 4.64 2.90 14.37
CA ILE A 150 3.59 3.58 13.60
C ILE A 150 2.16 3.22 14.02
N GLN A 151 1.98 2.14 14.81
CA GLN A 151 0.68 1.71 15.29
C GLN A 151 0.15 2.59 16.42
N GLY A 152 -1.15 2.63 16.58
CA GLY A 152 -1.80 3.26 17.72
C GLY A 152 -2.99 4.14 17.33
N TYR A 153 -3.74 4.54 18.34
CA TYR A 153 -4.90 5.42 18.17
C TYR A 153 -4.48 6.84 17.79
N ASP A 154 -5.16 7.40 16.81
CA ASP A 154 -5.01 8.78 16.39
C ASP A 154 -6.38 9.45 16.25
N SER A 155 -6.67 10.46 17.07
CA SER A 155 -7.93 11.23 17.01
C SER A 155 -8.14 11.99 15.69
N LYS A 156 -7.11 12.12 14.85
CA LYS A 156 -7.19 12.76 13.53
C LYS A 156 -7.67 11.82 12.42
N ASP A 157 -7.73 10.50 12.68
CA ASP A 157 -8.30 9.52 11.77
C ASP A 157 -9.52 8.87 12.44
N ALA A 158 -10.71 9.18 11.93
CA ALA A 158 -11.98 8.70 12.48
C ALA A 158 -12.12 7.15 12.48
N THR A 159 -11.29 6.45 11.72
CA THR A 159 -11.27 4.98 11.66
C THR A 159 -10.16 4.36 12.51
N SER A 160 -9.33 5.18 13.15
CA SER A 160 -8.26 4.71 14.00
C SER A 160 -8.79 4.01 15.24
N ILE A 161 -8.17 2.87 15.56
CA ILE A 161 -8.51 2.06 16.75
C ILE A 161 -7.29 1.92 17.65
N THR A 162 -7.52 1.68 18.94
CA THR A 162 -6.48 1.21 19.84
C THR A 162 -6.26 -0.29 19.57
N PRO A 163 -5.08 -0.72 19.11
CA PRO A 163 -4.87 -2.12 18.82
C PRO A 163 -4.81 -2.93 20.12
N GLU A 164 -5.61 -4.00 20.17
CA GLU A 164 -5.55 -4.98 21.24
C GLU A 164 -4.96 -6.29 20.67
N PHE A 165 -3.80 -6.69 21.21
CA PHE A 165 -3.13 -7.91 20.78
C PHE A 165 -3.25 -8.99 21.85
N THR A 166 -3.87 -10.09 21.49
CA THR A 166 -3.84 -11.29 22.32
C THR A 166 -2.49 -11.98 22.17
N LYS A 167 -1.76 -12.17 23.28
CA LYS A 167 -0.58 -13.02 23.28
C LYS A 167 -1.00 -14.46 22.95
N LEU A 168 -0.54 -14.96 21.81
CA LEU A 168 -0.67 -16.38 21.50
C LEU A 168 0.36 -17.17 22.31
N ASP A 169 -0.06 -18.29 22.92
CA ASP A 169 0.88 -19.31 23.39
C ASP A 169 1.41 -20.05 22.16
N ASN A 170 2.62 -19.68 21.75
CA ASN A 170 3.23 -20.07 20.48
C ASN A 170 3.63 -21.57 20.41
N LYS A 171 3.33 -22.39 21.43
CA LYS A 171 3.71 -23.81 21.44
C LYS A 171 2.98 -24.62 20.37
N LYS A 172 1.70 -24.31 20.13
CA LYS A 172 0.90 -24.95 19.08
C LYS A 172 -0.21 -24.00 18.64
N ILE A 173 -0.21 -23.63 17.36
CA ILE A 173 -1.27 -22.81 16.76
C ILE A 173 -2.04 -23.60 15.70
N LYS A 174 -3.30 -23.23 15.47
CA LYS A 174 -4.13 -23.75 14.38
C LYS A 174 -3.99 -22.84 13.18
N ILE A 175 -3.67 -23.39 12.03
CA ILE A 175 -3.43 -22.68 10.78
C ILE A 175 -4.38 -23.22 9.72
N GLY A 176 -5.18 -22.37 9.11
CA GLY A 176 -6.07 -22.73 8.01
C GLY A 176 -5.46 -22.35 6.66
N ILE A 177 -5.50 -23.28 5.71
CA ILE A 177 -5.16 -23.02 4.30
C ILE A 177 -6.47 -22.91 3.54
N LEU A 178 -6.70 -21.74 2.90
CA LEU A 178 -7.92 -21.49 2.14
C LEU A 178 -7.82 -22.19 0.78
N LYS A 179 -8.66 -23.20 0.57
CA LYS A 179 -8.67 -23.99 -0.67
C LYS A 179 -9.00 -23.13 -1.90
N GLU A 180 -9.85 -22.11 -1.75
CA GLU A 180 -10.26 -21.21 -2.82
C GLU A 180 -9.09 -20.38 -3.35
N LEU A 181 -8.05 -20.13 -2.56
CA LEU A 181 -6.86 -19.38 -2.95
C LEU A 181 -5.73 -20.26 -3.53
N MET A 182 -5.95 -21.60 -3.57
CA MET A 182 -4.98 -22.57 -4.08
C MET A 182 -5.48 -23.29 -5.34
N GLN A 183 -6.46 -22.69 -6.03
CA GLN A 183 -7.11 -23.27 -7.20
C GLN A 183 -6.49 -22.77 -8.53
N GLU A 184 -7.23 -22.97 -9.61
CA GLU A 184 -6.88 -22.52 -10.97
C GLU A 184 -6.47 -21.03 -11.00
N GLY A 185 -5.38 -20.73 -11.71
CA GLY A 185 -4.79 -19.38 -11.76
C GLY A 185 -3.58 -19.17 -10.85
N VAL A 186 -3.30 -20.08 -9.92
CA VAL A 186 -2.06 -20.08 -9.14
C VAL A 186 -1.05 -21.02 -9.80
N SER A 187 0.16 -20.50 -10.10
CA SER A 187 1.19 -21.33 -10.75
C SER A 187 1.62 -22.50 -9.87
N ASN A 188 2.07 -23.59 -10.49
CA ASN A 188 2.58 -24.76 -9.76
C ASN A 188 3.77 -24.40 -8.87
N GLU A 189 4.62 -23.47 -9.29
CA GLU A 189 5.76 -22.99 -8.51
C GLU A 189 5.27 -22.32 -7.21
N SER A 190 4.29 -21.43 -7.31
CA SER A 190 3.69 -20.76 -6.14
C SER A 190 3.01 -21.75 -5.20
N GLN A 191 2.26 -22.71 -5.74
CA GLN A 191 1.64 -23.78 -4.93
C GLN A 191 2.69 -24.62 -4.21
N ASN A 192 3.79 -24.96 -4.88
CA ASN A 192 4.88 -25.74 -4.30
C ASN A 192 5.55 -24.99 -3.15
N GLU A 193 5.79 -23.67 -3.28
CA GLU A 193 6.37 -22.88 -2.19
C GLU A 193 5.43 -22.79 -0.98
N VAL A 194 4.14 -22.59 -1.20
CA VAL A 194 3.15 -22.64 -0.10
C VAL A 194 3.17 -24.01 0.58
N ASN A 195 3.20 -25.12 -0.19
CA ASN A 195 3.23 -26.47 0.36
C ASN A 195 4.51 -26.74 1.17
N LYS A 196 5.67 -26.20 0.79
CA LYS A 196 6.91 -26.28 1.59
C LYS A 196 6.72 -25.60 2.95
N VAL A 197 6.12 -24.40 2.97
CA VAL A 197 5.82 -23.69 4.23
C VAL A 197 4.83 -24.51 5.09
N VAL A 198 3.78 -25.05 4.49
CA VAL A 198 2.80 -25.90 5.18
C VAL A 198 3.47 -27.11 5.84
N ASN A 199 4.36 -27.80 5.12
CA ASN A 199 5.09 -28.94 5.66
C ASN A 199 6.01 -28.54 6.82
N LEU A 200 6.75 -27.44 6.67
CA LEU A 200 7.59 -26.90 7.74
C LEU A 200 6.80 -26.58 9.01
N LEU A 201 5.60 -26.00 8.86
CA LEU A 201 4.72 -25.68 9.99
C LEU A 201 4.22 -26.95 10.70
N LYS A 202 3.87 -27.98 9.94
CA LYS A 202 3.48 -29.31 10.50
C LYS A 202 4.65 -29.97 11.23
N GLU A 203 5.86 -29.93 10.66
CA GLU A 203 7.08 -30.45 11.30
C GLU A 203 7.40 -29.73 12.61
N LYS A 204 7.10 -28.43 12.70
CA LYS A 204 7.20 -27.62 13.93
C LYS A 204 6.09 -27.91 14.95
N GLY A 205 5.17 -28.82 14.65
CA GLY A 205 4.10 -29.27 15.56
C GLY A 205 2.84 -28.41 15.52
N HIS A 206 2.70 -27.51 14.57
CA HIS A 206 1.48 -26.73 14.38
C HIS A 206 0.36 -27.59 13.74
N ASP A 207 -0.88 -27.23 14.03
CA ASP A 207 -2.07 -27.90 13.47
C ASP A 207 -2.47 -27.16 12.18
N VAL A 208 -2.14 -27.75 11.02
CA VAL A 208 -2.41 -27.13 9.71
C VAL A 208 -3.52 -27.92 9.02
N THR A 209 -4.65 -27.26 8.75
CA THR A 209 -5.85 -27.85 8.14
C THR A 209 -6.28 -27.03 6.91
N GLU A 210 -6.85 -27.71 5.93
CA GLU A 210 -7.56 -27.05 4.85
C GLU A 210 -8.90 -26.52 5.35
N MET A 211 -9.27 -25.32 4.93
CA MET A 211 -10.56 -24.70 5.26
C MET A 211 -11.14 -23.98 4.03
N SER A 212 -12.44 -23.75 4.07
CA SER A 212 -13.18 -23.08 3.00
C SER A 212 -13.73 -21.73 3.47
N LEU A 213 -13.55 -20.72 2.62
CA LEU A 213 -14.16 -19.40 2.77
C LEU A 213 -14.77 -19.00 1.41
N PRO A 214 -15.96 -19.51 1.03
CA PRO A 214 -16.52 -19.37 -0.32
C PRO A 214 -16.70 -17.94 -0.79
N LEU A 215 -16.91 -16.98 0.14
CA LEU A 215 -17.04 -15.56 -0.20
C LEU A 215 -15.77 -14.94 -0.80
N THR A 216 -14.60 -15.58 -0.66
CA THR A 216 -13.35 -15.10 -1.29
C THR A 216 -13.43 -15.10 -2.81
N GLU A 217 -14.25 -15.95 -3.42
CA GLU A 217 -14.48 -15.98 -4.87
C GLU A 217 -15.09 -14.67 -5.37
N MET A 218 -15.90 -14.01 -4.55
CA MET A 218 -16.54 -12.73 -4.88
C MET A 218 -15.67 -11.50 -4.51
N ALA A 219 -14.62 -11.69 -3.73
CA ALA A 219 -13.86 -10.60 -3.12
C ALA A 219 -13.30 -9.62 -4.16
N LEU A 220 -12.78 -10.13 -5.29
CA LEU A 220 -12.24 -9.30 -6.36
C LEU A 220 -13.32 -8.47 -7.04
N SER A 221 -14.48 -9.05 -7.31
CA SER A 221 -15.62 -8.34 -7.91
C SER A 221 -16.14 -7.24 -6.99
N VAL A 222 -16.27 -7.54 -5.70
CA VAL A 222 -16.67 -6.56 -4.68
C VAL A 222 -15.65 -5.42 -4.58
N TYR A 223 -14.36 -5.74 -4.60
CA TYR A 223 -13.30 -4.73 -4.62
C TYR A 223 -13.43 -3.78 -5.82
N TYR A 224 -13.65 -4.30 -7.03
CA TYR A 224 -13.80 -3.48 -8.23
C TYR A 224 -15.09 -2.66 -8.28
N LEU A 225 -16.06 -2.93 -7.43
CA LEU A 225 -17.24 -2.07 -7.26
C LEU A 225 -16.99 -0.96 -6.23
N ILE A 226 -16.41 -1.30 -5.07
CA ILE A 226 -16.23 -0.36 -3.97
C ILE A 226 -15.08 0.61 -4.24
N ALA A 227 -13.90 0.09 -4.61
CA ALA A 227 -12.71 0.90 -4.71
C ALA A 227 -12.80 2.01 -5.77
N PRO A 228 -13.29 1.78 -7.01
CA PRO A 228 -13.49 2.84 -7.99
C PRO A 228 -14.56 3.87 -7.57
N ALA A 229 -15.62 3.44 -6.90
CA ALA A 229 -16.67 4.35 -6.41
C ALA A 229 -16.11 5.32 -5.35
N GLU A 230 -15.38 4.80 -4.36
CA GLU A 230 -14.74 5.63 -3.34
C GLU A 230 -13.62 6.49 -3.93
N CYS A 231 -12.83 5.95 -4.87
CA CYS A 231 -11.81 6.69 -5.60
C CYS A 231 -12.40 7.89 -6.34
N SER A 232 -13.49 7.70 -7.07
CA SER A 232 -14.19 8.78 -7.77
C SER A 232 -14.57 9.91 -6.79
N ALA A 233 -15.13 9.56 -5.64
CA ALA A 233 -15.47 10.52 -4.60
C ALA A 233 -14.22 11.22 -4.01
N ASN A 234 -13.17 10.46 -3.69
CA ASN A 234 -11.95 10.99 -3.10
C ASN A 234 -11.16 11.88 -4.06
N LEU A 235 -11.05 11.52 -5.35
CA LEU A 235 -10.32 12.31 -6.34
C LEU A 235 -11.12 13.50 -6.90
N SER A 236 -12.40 13.65 -6.56
CA SER A 236 -13.21 14.80 -6.95
C SER A 236 -12.66 16.14 -6.42
N ARG A 237 -11.92 16.10 -5.30
CA ARG A 237 -11.28 17.27 -4.68
C ARG A 237 -10.12 17.85 -5.50
N PHE A 238 -9.57 17.10 -6.45
CA PHE A 238 -8.50 17.55 -7.34
C PHE A 238 -9.09 18.14 -8.61
N ASP A 239 -9.56 19.36 -8.50
CA ASP A 239 -10.35 20.08 -9.50
C ASP A 239 -9.70 21.38 -9.99
N GLY A 240 -8.46 21.68 -9.53
CA GLY A 240 -7.74 22.91 -9.85
C GLY A 240 -8.12 24.10 -8.95
N VAL A 241 -9.00 23.92 -7.95
CA VAL A 241 -9.38 25.01 -7.02
C VAL A 241 -8.49 25.02 -5.79
N ARG A 242 -8.37 23.90 -5.09
CA ARG A 242 -7.62 23.81 -3.82
C ARG A 242 -6.24 23.20 -3.94
N TYR A 243 -6.08 22.23 -4.85
CA TYR A 243 -4.90 21.38 -4.91
C TYR A 243 -4.39 21.25 -6.33
N GLY A 244 -3.07 21.19 -6.46
CA GLY A 244 -2.40 20.79 -7.68
C GLY A 244 -2.28 21.90 -8.72
N ILE A 245 -2.25 21.45 -9.98
CA ILE A 245 -2.22 22.34 -11.14
C ILE A 245 -3.57 23.02 -11.36
N ARG A 246 -3.56 24.11 -12.12
CA ARG A 246 -4.77 24.82 -12.54
C ARG A 246 -4.59 25.33 -13.95
N GLU A 247 -5.51 24.99 -14.82
CA GLU A 247 -5.62 25.50 -16.18
C GLU A 247 -6.52 26.73 -16.24
N GLU A 248 -6.22 27.67 -17.12
CA GLU A 248 -7.06 28.84 -17.31
C GLU A 248 -8.23 28.55 -18.27
N ALA A 249 -9.39 29.09 -17.96
CA ALA A 249 -10.60 28.97 -18.78
C ALA A 249 -11.58 30.12 -18.47
N SER A 250 -12.58 30.30 -19.32
CA SER A 250 -13.59 31.36 -19.21
C SER A 250 -14.61 31.12 -18.11
N THR A 251 -14.83 29.84 -17.73
CA THR A 251 -15.76 29.45 -16.68
C THR A 251 -15.08 28.49 -15.70
N SER A 252 -15.62 28.41 -14.47
CA SER A 252 -15.13 27.43 -13.47
C SER A 252 -15.27 25.99 -13.95
N TYR A 253 -16.35 25.68 -14.66
CA TYR A 253 -16.59 24.35 -15.22
C TYR A 253 -15.54 23.95 -16.24
N GLU A 254 -15.24 24.83 -17.19
CA GLU A 254 -14.20 24.61 -18.20
C GLU A 254 -12.82 24.50 -17.57
N MET A 255 -12.52 25.34 -16.56
CA MET A 255 -11.27 25.32 -15.83
C MET A 255 -11.08 23.95 -15.14
N MET A 256 -12.10 23.45 -14.42
CA MET A 256 -12.06 22.15 -13.77
C MET A 256 -11.86 21.01 -14.78
N ASN A 257 -12.62 21.02 -15.88
CA ASN A 257 -12.49 20.00 -16.92
C ASN A 257 -11.11 20.00 -17.57
N LYS A 258 -10.60 21.13 -17.99
CA LYS A 258 -9.24 21.25 -18.57
C LYS A 258 -8.19 20.79 -17.58
N THR A 259 -8.26 21.26 -16.33
CA THR A 259 -7.31 20.89 -15.29
C THR A 259 -7.28 19.39 -15.08
N ARG A 260 -8.43 18.75 -14.96
CA ARG A 260 -8.53 17.29 -14.76
C ARG A 260 -8.03 16.52 -15.99
N SER A 261 -8.35 16.98 -17.21
CA SER A 261 -7.92 16.34 -18.45
C SER A 261 -6.40 16.33 -18.64
N VAL A 262 -5.69 17.38 -18.22
CA VAL A 262 -4.21 17.42 -18.32
C VAL A 262 -3.50 16.88 -17.09
N GLY A 263 -4.17 16.86 -15.96
CA GLY A 263 -3.59 16.54 -14.66
C GLY A 263 -3.60 15.05 -14.34
N PHE A 264 -4.67 14.33 -14.67
CA PHE A 264 -4.74 12.89 -14.50
C PHE A 264 -4.16 12.17 -15.72
N GLY A 265 -3.64 10.96 -15.50
CA GLY A 265 -3.26 10.02 -16.54
C GLY A 265 -4.47 9.43 -17.29
N GLU A 266 -4.19 8.69 -18.36
CA GLU A 266 -5.18 7.95 -19.16
C GLU A 266 -5.73 6.74 -18.39
#